data_32f0bca5d05093029853697e4558c4e9
#
_entry.id   32f0bca5d05093029853697e4558c4e9
#
_cell.length_a   1.000
_cell.length_b   1.000
_cell.length_c   1.000
_cell.angle_alpha   90.00
_cell.angle_beta   90.00
_cell.angle_gamma   90.00
#
_symmetry.space_group_name_H-M   'P 1'
#
loop_
_entity.id
_entity.type
_entity.pdbx_description
1 polymer ?
#
loop_
_entity_poly.entity_id
_entity_poly.type
_entity_poly.pdbx_seq_one_letter_code
_entity_poly.pdbx_strand_id
1 'polypeptide(L)'
;MAKDSYGGADAGCDEGGPKVERGTLTLLVIDASALVQACLAAEGVGLFRGEDLVAPPLLWSEAASVIHELRWRREISADLASLAFAALLAAPVRRRAPRHLYREAWRVADDLGWARTYDAEYVALACIIGCRLLTVDDRLRRGAGRLVDVIGPRDL
;
A
#
# COMPACT_ATOMS: atom_id res chain seq x y z
N MET A 1 44.85 23.75 45.56
CA MET A 1 45.28 22.68 46.45
C MET A 1 44.26 21.57 46.43
N ALA A 2 44.75 20.36 46.13
CA ALA A 2 44.14 19.03 46.20
C ALA A 2 42.91 18.81 45.31
N LYS A 3 42.95 18.11 44.18
CA LYS A 3 43.18 16.68 43.90
C LYS A 3 42.42 15.79 44.88
N ASP A 4 41.41 15.09 44.33
CA ASP A 4 41.43 13.65 44.43
C ASP A 4 40.56 13.01 43.36
N SER A 5 41.22 12.12 42.65
CA SER A 5 40.69 11.16 41.67
C SER A 5 40.04 10.01 42.42
N TYR A 6 38.93 9.49 41.92
CA TYR A 6 38.63 8.07 42.08
C TYR A 6 38.07 7.54 40.74
N GLY A 7 38.86 6.68 40.17
CA GLY A 7 38.49 5.78 39.13
C GLY A 7 37.81 4.53 39.71
N GLY A 8 37.14 3.83 38.90
CA GLY A 8 36.54 2.51 39.18
C GLY A 8 35.61 2.19 38.04
N ALA A 9 36.12 1.55 37.00
CA ALA A 9 35.90 0.16 36.58
C ALA A 9 34.45 -0.13 36.24
N ASP A 10 34.16 -0.12 34.97
CA ASP A 10 34.04 -1.29 34.07
C ASP A 10 33.22 -2.45 34.67
N ALA A 11 32.04 -2.62 34.14
CA ALA A 11 31.39 -3.91 33.98
C ALA A 11 30.46 -3.83 32.77
N GLY A 12 30.98 -4.26 31.65
CA GLY A 12 30.17 -4.57 30.47
C GLY A 12 29.17 -5.67 30.82
N CYS A 13 27.93 -5.43 30.47
CA CYS A 13 26.96 -6.48 30.22
C CYS A 13 26.51 -6.33 28.76
N ASP A 14 27.30 -6.96 27.91
CA ASP A 14 26.91 -7.33 26.56
C ASP A 14 25.86 -8.44 26.72
N GLU A 15 24.58 -8.07 26.72
CA GLU A 15 23.49 -8.99 26.57
C GLU A 15 22.98 -8.86 25.12
N GLY A 16 23.69 -9.56 24.23
CA GLY A 16 23.23 -9.84 22.87
C GLY A 16 21.95 -10.66 22.87
N GLY A 17 20.81 -10.01 23.10
CA GLY A 17 19.53 -10.57 22.74
C GLY A 17 19.46 -10.72 21.22
N PRO A 18 18.78 -11.78 20.68
CA PRO A 18 18.69 -11.99 19.25
C PRO A 18 18.06 -10.75 18.62
N LYS A 19 18.83 -10.04 17.79
CA LYS A 19 18.31 -9.05 16.87
C LYS A 19 17.40 -9.81 15.92
N VAL A 20 16.10 -9.75 16.19
CA VAL A 20 15.10 -10.09 15.16
C VAL A 20 15.34 -9.08 14.05
N GLU A 21 16.05 -9.48 13.02
CA GLU A 21 16.07 -8.77 11.75
C GLU A 21 14.61 -8.72 11.28
N ARG A 22 13.96 -7.61 11.56
CA ARG A 22 12.72 -7.26 10.86
C ARG A 22 13.14 -7.10 9.41
N GLY A 23 12.85 -8.13 8.60
CA GLY A 23 13.02 -8.06 7.17
C GLY A 23 12.49 -6.72 6.71
N THR A 24 13.28 -6.01 5.93
CA THR A 24 12.92 -4.67 5.44
C THR A 24 11.66 -4.84 4.60
N LEU A 25 10.49 -4.50 5.17
CA LEU A 25 9.22 -4.53 4.44
C LEU A 25 9.34 -3.61 3.24
N THR A 26 9.00 -4.10 2.06
CA THR A 26 9.00 -3.27 0.87
C THR A 26 7.76 -2.38 0.89
N LEU A 27 7.98 -1.07 0.80
CA LEU A 27 6.88 -0.11 0.73
C LEU A 27 6.26 -0.12 -0.66
N LEU A 28 4.94 -0.31 -0.73
CA LEU A 28 4.17 -0.36 -1.98
C LEU A 28 2.91 0.50 -1.88
N VAL A 29 2.59 1.22 -2.95
CA VAL A 29 1.25 1.75 -3.15
C VAL A 29 0.39 0.66 -3.76
N ILE A 30 -0.76 0.33 -3.14
CA ILE A 30 -1.74 -0.61 -3.67
C ILE A 30 -2.95 0.14 -4.21
N ASP A 31 -3.45 -0.24 -5.38
CA ASP A 31 -4.69 0.29 -5.93
C ASP A 31 -5.92 -0.54 -5.51
N ALA A 32 -7.12 -0.01 -5.81
CA ALA A 32 -8.37 -0.66 -5.44
C ALA A 32 -8.55 -2.01 -6.15
N SER A 33 -8.09 -2.16 -7.39
CA SER A 33 -8.25 -3.40 -8.16
C SER A 33 -7.49 -4.57 -7.53
N ALA A 34 -6.24 -4.34 -7.13
CA ALA A 34 -5.42 -5.36 -6.47
C ALA A 34 -5.97 -5.71 -5.07
N LEU A 35 -6.42 -4.70 -4.31
CA LEU A 35 -6.99 -4.96 -2.99
C LEU A 35 -8.32 -5.71 -3.06
N VAL A 36 -9.23 -5.34 -3.97
CA VAL A 36 -10.51 -6.05 -4.17
C VAL A 36 -10.27 -7.49 -4.59
N GLN A 37 -9.34 -7.73 -5.52
CA GLN A 37 -8.98 -9.08 -5.93
C GLN A 37 -8.51 -9.92 -4.73
N ALA A 38 -7.66 -9.35 -3.87
CA ALA A 38 -7.20 -10.04 -2.67
C ALA A 38 -8.36 -10.29 -1.68
N CYS A 39 -9.26 -9.33 -1.47
CA CYS A 39 -10.42 -9.50 -0.59
C CYS A 39 -11.38 -10.60 -1.06
N LEU A 40 -11.43 -10.88 -2.36
CA LEU A 40 -12.26 -11.92 -2.96
C LEU A 40 -11.55 -13.28 -3.08
N ALA A 41 -10.23 -13.32 -2.94
CA ALA A 41 -9.44 -14.55 -3.02
C ALA A 41 -9.49 -15.35 -1.71
N ALA A 42 -9.30 -16.66 -1.81
CA ALA A 42 -9.25 -17.54 -0.64
C ALA A 42 -8.10 -17.21 0.31
N GLU A 43 -6.95 -16.83 -0.24
CA GLU A 43 -5.76 -16.40 0.51
C GLU A 43 -5.94 -15.03 1.18
N GLY A 44 -6.92 -14.26 0.71
CA GLY A 44 -7.22 -12.93 1.21
C GLY A 44 -6.05 -11.95 1.08
N VAL A 45 -6.03 -10.96 1.94
CA VAL A 45 -4.92 -9.97 2.03
C VAL A 45 -3.60 -10.59 2.50
N GLY A 46 -3.60 -11.88 2.87
CA GLY A 46 -2.40 -12.64 3.20
C GLY A 46 -1.43 -12.80 2.04
N LEU A 47 -1.88 -12.57 0.79
CA LEU A 47 -1.04 -12.50 -0.42
C LEU A 47 0.07 -11.43 -0.31
N PHE A 48 -0.14 -10.40 0.50
CA PHE A 48 0.78 -9.27 0.64
C PHE A 48 1.60 -9.33 1.94
N ARG A 49 1.74 -10.52 2.53
CA ARG A 49 2.58 -10.70 3.73
C ARG A 49 4.03 -10.36 3.41
N GLY A 50 4.61 -9.49 4.24
CA GLY A 50 5.98 -9.02 4.04
C GLY A 50 6.05 -7.67 3.34
N GLU A 51 4.91 -7.09 2.92
CA GLU A 51 4.85 -5.78 2.29
C GLU A 51 4.25 -4.73 3.23
N ASP A 52 4.74 -3.51 3.12
CA ASP A 52 4.19 -2.34 3.82
C ASP A 52 3.28 -1.57 2.84
N LEU A 53 1.98 -1.81 2.94
CA LEU A 53 1.00 -1.29 1.98
C LEU A 53 0.50 0.10 2.38
N VAL A 54 0.49 1.01 1.42
CA VAL A 54 -0.08 2.35 1.55
C VAL A 54 -1.01 2.67 0.38
N ALA A 55 -1.96 3.56 0.61
CA ALA A 55 -2.88 4.00 -0.43
C ALA A 55 -3.42 5.42 -0.18
N PRO A 56 -3.87 6.12 -1.24
CA PRO A 56 -4.60 7.38 -1.08
C PRO A 56 -5.96 7.15 -0.42
N PRO A 57 -6.60 8.19 0.16
CA PRO A 57 -7.88 8.07 0.84
C PRO A 57 -9.01 7.47 0.00
N LEU A 58 -8.98 7.67 -1.32
CA LEU A 58 -10.04 7.19 -2.22
C LEU A 58 -10.13 5.65 -2.28
N LEU A 59 -9.06 4.91 -1.96
CA LEU A 59 -9.01 3.46 -2.04
C LEU A 59 -10.25 2.78 -1.43
N TRP A 60 -10.62 3.17 -0.21
CA TRP A 60 -11.70 2.50 0.53
C TRP A 60 -13.06 2.72 -0.11
N SER A 61 -13.33 3.94 -0.59
CA SER A 61 -14.59 4.25 -1.28
C SER A 61 -14.68 3.52 -2.61
N GLU A 62 -13.59 3.47 -3.36
CA GLU A 62 -13.50 2.79 -4.64
C GLU A 62 -13.64 1.28 -4.49
N ALA A 63 -12.87 0.65 -3.60
CA ALA A 63 -12.93 -0.78 -3.37
C ALA A 63 -14.31 -1.23 -2.82
N ALA A 64 -14.89 -0.47 -1.88
CA ALA A 64 -16.24 -0.73 -1.37
C ALA A 64 -17.29 -0.64 -2.49
N SER A 65 -17.17 0.36 -3.37
CA SER A 65 -18.08 0.52 -4.52
C SER A 65 -17.98 -0.66 -5.49
N VAL A 66 -16.77 -1.12 -5.80
CA VAL A 66 -16.56 -2.28 -6.68
C VAL A 66 -17.18 -3.56 -6.08
N ILE A 67 -16.94 -3.85 -4.79
CA ILE A 67 -17.53 -5.03 -4.13
C ILE A 67 -19.06 -4.96 -4.15
N HIS A 68 -19.61 -3.78 -3.87
CA HIS A 68 -21.06 -3.57 -3.90
C HIS A 68 -21.62 -3.76 -5.31
N GLU A 69 -20.97 -3.25 -6.34
CA GLU A 69 -21.37 -3.36 -7.75
C GLU A 69 -21.36 -4.83 -8.22
N LEU A 70 -20.33 -5.61 -7.89
CA LEU A 70 -20.23 -7.04 -8.18
C LEU A 70 -21.42 -7.81 -7.57
N ARG A 71 -21.78 -7.50 -6.33
CA ARG A 71 -22.98 -8.07 -5.68
C ARG A 71 -24.26 -7.64 -6.38
N TRP A 72 -24.39 -6.36 -6.70
CA TRP A 72 -25.59 -5.81 -7.37
C TRP A 72 -25.80 -6.45 -8.74
N ARG A 73 -24.72 -6.67 -9.48
CA ARG A 73 -24.74 -7.38 -10.78
C ARG A 73 -24.89 -8.90 -10.63
N ARG A 74 -24.93 -9.43 -9.40
CA ARG A 74 -24.99 -10.85 -9.08
C ARG A 74 -23.79 -11.66 -9.61
N GLU A 75 -22.66 -11.02 -9.78
CA GLU A 75 -21.38 -11.67 -10.15
C GLU A 75 -20.77 -12.39 -8.94
N ILE A 76 -21.08 -11.95 -7.73
CA ILE A 76 -20.74 -12.61 -6.47
C ILE A 76 -21.97 -12.75 -5.58
N SER A 77 -21.95 -13.73 -4.66
CA SER A 77 -23.03 -13.94 -3.66
C SER A 77 -23.04 -12.82 -2.62
N ALA A 78 -24.16 -12.67 -1.92
CA ALA A 78 -24.26 -11.72 -0.80
C ALA A 78 -23.28 -12.05 0.33
N ASP A 79 -23.08 -13.34 0.61
CA ASP A 79 -22.17 -13.81 1.66
C ASP A 79 -20.71 -13.50 1.30
N LEU A 80 -20.30 -13.77 0.04
CA LEU A 80 -18.96 -13.44 -0.42
C LEU A 80 -18.72 -11.93 -0.41
N ALA A 81 -19.71 -11.13 -0.82
CA ALA A 81 -19.61 -9.67 -0.75
C ALA A 81 -19.42 -9.17 0.70
N SER A 82 -20.15 -9.76 1.64
CA SER A 82 -20.03 -9.41 3.05
C SER A 82 -18.66 -9.78 3.63
N LEU A 83 -18.14 -10.95 3.28
CA LEU A 83 -16.79 -11.38 3.66
C LEU A 83 -15.71 -10.49 3.05
N ALA A 84 -15.81 -10.17 1.75
CA ALA A 84 -14.87 -9.30 1.04
C ALA A 84 -14.88 -7.89 1.63
N PHE A 85 -16.05 -7.35 1.96
CA PHE A 85 -16.16 -6.04 2.60
C PHE A 85 -15.55 -6.03 4.01
N ALA A 86 -15.77 -7.07 4.80
CA ALA A 86 -15.13 -7.21 6.11
C ALA A 86 -13.59 -7.29 5.98
N ALA A 87 -13.09 -8.05 4.98
CA ALA A 87 -11.66 -8.14 4.68
C ALA A 87 -11.07 -6.79 4.25
N LEU A 88 -11.80 -6.01 3.44
CA LEU A 88 -11.41 -4.65 3.05
C LEU A 88 -11.23 -3.74 4.27
N LEU A 89 -12.17 -3.77 5.22
CA LEU A 89 -12.10 -2.94 6.42
C LEU A 89 -10.97 -3.35 7.36
N ALA A 90 -10.60 -4.63 7.36
CA ALA A 90 -9.51 -5.18 8.17
C ALA A 90 -8.15 -5.17 7.45
N ALA A 91 -8.09 -4.74 6.19
CA ALA A 91 -6.87 -4.79 5.40
C ALA A 91 -5.76 -3.93 6.02
N PRO A 92 -4.51 -4.44 6.14
CA PRO A 92 -3.39 -3.73 6.74
C PRO A 92 -2.79 -2.69 5.79
N VAL A 93 -3.65 -1.85 5.20
CA VAL A 93 -3.26 -0.78 4.29
C VAL A 93 -3.30 0.55 5.02
N ARG A 94 -2.18 1.26 5.03
CA ARG A 94 -2.09 2.57 5.69
C ARG A 94 -2.52 3.69 4.74
N ARG A 95 -3.42 4.54 5.21
CA ARG A 95 -3.83 5.75 4.47
C ARG A 95 -2.70 6.77 4.42
N ARG A 96 -2.41 7.29 3.23
CA ARG A 96 -1.42 8.34 3.01
C ARG A 96 -1.99 9.45 2.13
N ALA A 97 -1.95 10.67 2.64
CA ALA A 97 -2.44 11.87 1.94
C ALA A 97 -1.44 13.02 2.11
N PRO A 98 -0.29 12.98 1.42
CA PRO A 98 0.64 14.11 1.42
C PRO A 98 -0.07 15.41 0.98
N ARG A 99 0.34 16.56 1.51
CA ARG A 99 -0.32 17.85 1.25
C ARG A 99 -0.49 18.19 -0.23
N HIS A 100 0.42 17.75 -1.08
CA HIS A 100 0.40 18.02 -2.53
C HIS A 100 -0.11 16.85 -3.38
N LEU A 101 -0.68 15.80 -2.76
CA LEU A 101 -1.17 14.62 -3.46
C LEU A 101 -2.10 14.97 -4.64
N TYR A 102 -3.12 15.79 -4.40
CA TYR A 102 -4.11 16.11 -5.44
C TYR A 102 -3.55 17.00 -6.54
N ARG A 103 -2.60 17.88 -6.22
CA ARG A 103 -1.90 18.67 -7.24
C ARG A 103 -1.03 17.79 -8.13
N GLU A 104 -0.33 16.85 -7.52
CA GLU A 104 0.48 15.89 -8.25
C GLU A 104 -0.37 14.94 -9.08
N ALA A 105 -1.52 14.47 -8.55
CA ALA A 105 -2.47 13.65 -9.30
C ALA A 105 -3.03 14.39 -10.52
N TRP A 106 -3.31 15.68 -10.39
CA TRP A 106 -3.72 16.51 -11.52
C TRP A 106 -2.63 16.56 -12.60
N ARG A 107 -1.38 16.86 -12.21
CA ARG A 107 -0.24 16.88 -13.13
C ARG A 107 -0.03 15.53 -13.82
N VAL A 108 -0.10 14.44 -13.08
CA VAL A 108 0.01 13.06 -13.62
C VAL A 108 -1.10 12.79 -14.63
N ALA A 109 -2.33 13.18 -14.33
CA ALA A 109 -3.45 13.00 -15.25
C ALA A 109 -3.25 13.77 -16.57
N ASP A 110 -2.77 15.03 -16.49
CA ASP A 110 -2.44 15.83 -17.66
C ASP A 110 -1.30 15.19 -18.47
N ASP A 111 -0.21 14.77 -17.83
CA ASP A 111 0.96 14.14 -18.47
C ASP A 111 0.60 12.82 -19.18
N LEU A 112 -0.36 12.07 -18.64
CA LEU A 112 -0.82 10.79 -19.18
C LEU A 112 -2.03 10.92 -20.12
N GLY A 113 -2.60 12.12 -20.25
CA GLY A 113 -3.79 12.36 -21.06
C GLY A 113 -5.05 11.70 -20.49
N TRP A 114 -5.15 11.60 -19.16
CA TRP A 114 -6.31 11.00 -18.49
C TRP A 114 -7.38 12.04 -18.15
N ALA A 115 -8.63 11.74 -18.51
CA ALA A 115 -9.76 12.63 -18.25
C ALA A 115 -10.17 12.70 -16.76
N ARG A 116 -9.71 11.76 -15.93
CA ARG A 116 -10.04 11.67 -14.50
C ARG A 116 -8.76 11.51 -13.68
N THR A 117 -8.80 12.03 -12.46
CA THR A 117 -7.64 12.02 -11.55
C THR A 117 -7.61 10.81 -10.60
N TYR A 118 -8.64 9.96 -10.56
CA TYR A 118 -8.73 8.87 -9.58
C TYR A 118 -7.54 7.91 -9.68
N ASP A 119 -7.29 7.34 -10.85
CA ASP A 119 -6.14 6.45 -11.07
C ASP A 119 -4.81 7.21 -10.88
N ALA A 120 -4.81 8.50 -11.22
CA ALA A 120 -3.64 9.36 -11.06
C ALA A 120 -3.25 9.61 -9.58
N GLU A 121 -4.19 9.48 -8.63
CA GLU A 121 -3.85 9.60 -7.20
C GLU A 121 -2.93 8.48 -6.72
N TYR A 122 -3.12 7.25 -7.21
CA TYR A 122 -2.23 6.12 -6.89
C TYR A 122 -0.85 6.32 -7.49
N VAL A 123 -0.78 6.73 -8.76
CA VAL A 123 0.49 7.03 -9.45
C VAL A 123 1.22 8.18 -8.77
N ALA A 124 0.51 9.27 -8.47
CA ALA A 124 1.06 10.43 -7.79
C ALA A 124 1.61 10.05 -6.39
N LEU A 125 0.88 9.24 -5.64
CA LEU A 125 1.34 8.78 -4.33
C LEU A 125 2.62 7.95 -4.47
N ALA A 126 2.68 7.04 -5.43
CA ALA A 126 3.88 6.24 -5.69
C ALA A 126 5.08 7.12 -6.10
N CYS A 127 4.88 8.12 -6.96
CA CYS A 127 5.90 9.11 -7.33
C CYS A 127 6.40 9.90 -6.10
N ILE A 128 5.49 10.43 -5.27
CA ILE A 128 5.82 11.24 -4.10
C ILE A 128 6.63 10.45 -3.08
N ILE A 129 6.28 9.18 -2.87
CA ILE A 129 6.93 8.33 -1.87
C ILE A 129 8.20 7.66 -2.45
N GLY A 130 8.31 7.56 -3.76
CA GLY A 130 9.42 6.87 -4.44
C GLY A 130 9.34 5.35 -4.30
N CYS A 131 8.15 4.77 -4.45
CA CYS A 131 7.93 3.32 -4.34
C CYS A 131 7.17 2.78 -5.56
N ARG A 132 7.05 1.44 -5.64
CA ARG A 132 6.32 0.76 -6.70
C ARG A 132 4.81 0.85 -6.50
N LEU A 133 4.07 0.73 -7.59
CA LEU A 133 2.61 0.65 -7.62
C LEU A 133 2.17 -0.78 -7.90
N LEU A 134 1.37 -1.36 -7.00
CA LEU A 134 0.79 -2.68 -7.13
C LEU A 134 -0.65 -2.57 -7.68
N THR A 135 -0.88 -3.13 -8.85
CA THR A 135 -2.20 -3.14 -9.51
C THR A 135 -2.42 -4.41 -10.34
N VAL A 136 -3.69 -4.76 -10.55
CA VAL A 136 -4.12 -5.78 -11.53
C VAL A 136 -4.80 -5.15 -12.74
N ASP A 137 -4.97 -3.83 -12.79
CA ASP A 137 -5.52 -3.12 -13.93
C ASP A 137 -4.45 -2.92 -15.01
N ASP A 138 -4.60 -3.64 -16.12
CA ASP A 138 -3.68 -3.54 -17.27
C ASP A 138 -3.66 -2.16 -17.92
N ARG A 139 -4.75 -1.40 -17.86
CA ARG A 139 -4.82 -0.03 -18.39
C ARG A 139 -3.98 0.90 -17.53
N LEU A 140 -4.13 0.81 -16.21
CA LEU A 140 -3.33 1.57 -15.25
C LEU A 140 -1.85 1.19 -15.39
N ARG A 141 -1.55 -0.12 -15.48
CA ARG A 141 -0.18 -0.63 -15.66
C ARG A 141 0.49 -0.05 -16.90
N ARG A 142 -0.18 -0.11 -18.07
CA ARG A 142 0.37 0.44 -19.32
C ARG A 142 0.52 1.96 -19.29
N GLY A 143 -0.44 2.66 -18.71
CA GLY A 143 -0.42 4.13 -18.64
C GLY A 143 0.65 4.66 -17.68
N ALA A 144 0.72 4.12 -16.48
CA ALA A 144 1.60 4.60 -15.41
C ALA A 144 3.06 4.18 -15.54
N GLY A 145 3.36 3.11 -16.31
CA GLY A 145 4.70 2.51 -16.39
C GLY A 145 5.82 3.42 -16.89
N ARG A 146 5.47 4.61 -17.40
CA ARG A 146 6.45 5.65 -17.78
C ARG A 146 6.88 6.53 -16.60
N LEU A 147 6.09 6.56 -15.52
CA LEU A 147 6.30 7.44 -14.37
C LEU A 147 6.74 6.66 -13.12
N VAL A 148 6.23 5.43 -12.95
CA VAL A 148 6.50 4.59 -11.79
C VAL A 148 6.72 3.14 -12.23
N ASP A 149 7.45 2.38 -11.42
CA ASP A 149 7.54 0.94 -11.58
C ASP A 149 6.22 0.29 -11.12
N VAL A 150 5.52 -0.39 -12.04
CA VAL A 150 4.21 -0.98 -11.81
C VAL A 150 4.33 -2.49 -11.80
N ILE A 151 3.89 -3.10 -10.72
CA ILE A 151 3.94 -4.55 -10.50
C ILE A 151 2.54 -5.14 -10.33
N GLY A 152 2.41 -6.43 -10.60
CA GLY A 152 1.25 -7.23 -10.28
C GLY A 152 1.49 -8.13 -9.05
N PRO A 153 0.43 -8.78 -8.52
CA PRO A 153 0.57 -9.71 -7.38
C PRO A 153 1.51 -10.89 -7.60
N ARG A 154 1.82 -11.22 -8.85
CA ARG A 154 2.75 -12.30 -9.22
C ARG A 154 4.22 -11.87 -9.19
N ASP A 155 4.48 -10.59 -9.04
CA ASP A 155 5.81 -9.98 -9.05
C ASP A 155 6.32 -9.70 -7.61
N LEU A 156 5.54 -10.13 -6.57
CA LEU A 156 5.84 -10.02 -5.14
C LEU A 156 6.72 -11.13 -4.60
#